data_59eeef5c7e3b496ef775f2f11195353d
#
_entry.id   59eeef5c7e3b496ef775f2f11195353d
#
_cell.length_a   1.000
_cell.length_b   1.000
_cell.length_c   1.000
_cell.angle_alpha   90.00
_cell.angle_beta   90.00
_cell.angle_gamma   90.00
#
_symmetry.space_group_name_H-M   'P 1'
#
loop_
_entity.id
_entity.type
_entity.pdbx_description
1 polymer ?
#
loop_
_entity_poly.entity_id
_entity_poly.type
_entity_poly.pdbx_seq_one_letter_code
_entity_poly.pdbx_strand_id
1 'polypeptide(L)'
;MSNSEHANFPRAGFFRRLGAIIYDLLLAVAVYMIAGAIGFGIFTALSSSGLLSMNGFEHVSDLLNGTPLYKGIYQLWITLCVGLFYILFWSYGGQTLGMRAWRLKIQHPNGQSLSMITAAARLIWSLLGIGNLWILINGDKLALQDMMTRSEVVVLSKEANQMRNWHGV
;
A
#
# COMPACT_ATOMS: atom_id res chain seq x y z
N MET A 1 -14.10 -6.44 -20.40
CA MET A 1 -14.75 -7.41 -19.50
C MET A 1 -15.70 -6.64 -18.61
N SER A 2 -16.91 -7.17 -18.37
CA SER A 2 -17.90 -6.51 -17.52
C SER A 2 -17.61 -6.77 -16.03
N ASN A 3 -18.12 -5.92 -15.13
CA ASN A 3 -17.97 -6.10 -13.67
C ASN A 3 -18.49 -7.47 -13.19
N SER A 4 -19.50 -8.01 -13.85
CA SER A 4 -20.07 -9.32 -13.54
C SER A 4 -19.12 -10.50 -13.83
N GLU A 5 -18.20 -10.35 -14.79
CA GLU A 5 -17.19 -11.39 -15.06
C GLU A 5 -16.11 -11.43 -13.97
N HIS A 6 -15.78 -10.28 -13.36
CA HIS A 6 -14.82 -10.20 -12.25
C HIS A 6 -15.37 -10.79 -10.94
N ALA A 7 -16.67 -10.83 -10.74
CA ALA A 7 -17.31 -11.43 -9.56
C ALA A 7 -17.12 -12.95 -9.45
N ASN A 8 -16.78 -13.63 -10.55
CA ASN A 8 -16.69 -15.10 -10.61
C ASN A 8 -15.27 -15.67 -10.43
N PHE A 9 -14.26 -14.82 -10.18
CA PHE A 9 -12.90 -15.32 -9.96
C PHE A 9 -12.73 -15.97 -8.58
N PRO A 10 -11.92 -17.06 -8.48
CA PRO A 10 -11.71 -17.74 -7.20
C PRO A 10 -10.90 -16.85 -6.23
N ARG A 11 -11.24 -16.92 -4.95
CA ARG A 11 -10.51 -16.20 -3.89
C ARG A 11 -9.09 -16.71 -3.73
N ALA A 12 -8.16 -15.80 -3.50
CA ALA A 12 -6.75 -16.09 -3.33
C ALA A 12 -6.45 -16.71 -1.97
N GLY A 13 -5.73 -17.83 -1.98
CA GLY A 13 -5.22 -18.46 -0.77
C GLY A 13 -4.00 -17.71 -0.18
N PHE A 14 -3.62 -18.13 1.03
CA PHE A 14 -2.57 -17.51 1.84
C PHE A 14 -1.23 -17.37 1.09
N PHE A 15 -0.70 -18.45 0.51
CA PHE A 15 0.64 -18.42 -0.13
C PHE A 15 0.74 -17.46 -1.32
N ARG A 16 -0.32 -17.31 -2.11
CA ARG A 16 -0.36 -16.34 -3.20
C ARG A 16 -0.32 -14.91 -2.69
N ARG A 17 -1.06 -14.63 -1.61
CA ARG A 17 -1.03 -13.30 -0.97
C ARG A 17 0.32 -13.02 -0.34
N LEU A 18 0.92 -14.01 0.32
CA LEU A 18 2.26 -13.88 0.90
C LEU A 18 3.30 -13.57 -0.19
N GLY A 19 3.26 -14.29 -1.32
CA GLY A 19 4.14 -13.99 -2.46
C GLY A 19 3.96 -12.55 -2.97
N ALA A 20 2.72 -12.07 -3.13
CA ALA A 20 2.46 -10.69 -3.52
C ALA A 20 3.00 -9.68 -2.49
N ILE A 21 2.80 -9.93 -1.20
CA ILE A 21 3.31 -9.07 -0.11
C ILE A 21 4.83 -8.95 -0.16
N ILE A 22 5.56 -10.04 -0.39
CA ILE A 22 7.03 -10.02 -0.51
C ILE A 22 7.47 -9.11 -1.65
N TYR A 23 6.82 -9.20 -2.82
CA TYR A 23 7.12 -8.32 -3.96
C TYR A 23 6.74 -6.86 -3.65
N ASP A 24 5.59 -6.64 -3.01
CA ASP A 24 5.15 -5.29 -2.64
C ASP A 24 6.02 -4.67 -1.56
N LEU A 25 6.63 -5.47 -0.69
CA LEU A 25 7.59 -4.99 0.30
C LEU A 25 8.81 -4.36 -0.36
N LEU A 26 9.34 -4.96 -1.43
CA LEU A 26 10.46 -4.38 -2.18
C LEU A 26 10.07 -3.03 -2.79
N LEU A 27 8.86 -2.92 -3.32
CA LEU A 27 8.34 -1.65 -3.86
C LEU A 27 8.11 -0.62 -2.75
N ALA A 28 7.58 -1.04 -1.61
CA ALA A 28 7.38 -0.17 -0.44
C ALA A 28 8.72 0.37 0.09
N VAL A 29 9.79 -0.45 0.11
CA VAL A 29 11.14 0.00 0.45
C VAL A 29 11.65 1.04 -0.55
N ALA A 30 11.42 0.85 -1.86
CA ALA A 30 11.80 1.84 -2.86
C ALA A 30 11.04 3.18 -2.66
N VAL A 31 9.74 3.13 -2.41
CA VAL A 31 8.92 4.32 -2.09
C VAL A 31 9.42 5.00 -0.82
N TYR A 32 9.72 4.22 0.23
CA TYR A 32 10.30 4.70 1.49
C TYR A 32 11.62 5.45 1.25
N MET A 33 12.53 4.88 0.46
CA MET A 33 13.82 5.51 0.15
C MET A 33 13.66 6.80 -0.64
N ILE A 34 12.79 6.82 -1.65
CA ILE A 34 12.52 8.01 -2.48
C ILE A 34 11.86 9.10 -1.63
N ALA A 35 10.82 8.77 -0.87
CA ALA A 35 10.14 9.70 0.02
C ALA A 35 11.09 10.25 1.10
N GLY A 36 11.96 9.38 1.63
CA GLY A 36 12.99 9.76 2.58
C GLY A 36 13.99 10.75 1.99
N ALA A 37 14.51 10.48 0.80
CA ALA A 37 15.43 11.36 0.11
C ALA A 37 14.80 12.74 -0.21
N ILE A 38 13.56 12.75 -0.69
CA ILE A 38 12.81 13.99 -0.97
C ILE A 38 12.59 14.78 0.33
N GLY A 39 12.08 14.12 1.37
CA GLY A 39 11.81 14.77 2.66
C GLY A 39 13.07 15.34 3.31
N PHE A 40 14.19 14.60 3.28
CA PHE A 40 15.47 15.06 3.78
C PHE A 40 16.03 16.23 2.93
N GLY A 41 15.89 16.17 1.62
CA GLY A 41 16.26 17.27 0.72
C GLY A 41 15.50 18.57 1.01
N ILE A 42 14.18 18.48 1.21
CA ILE A 42 13.33 19.62 1.61
C ILE A 42 13.78 20.16 2.97
N PHE A 43 14.00 19.28 3.95
CA PHE A 43 14.45 19.67 5.29
C PHE A 43 15.80 20.38 5.24
N THR A 44 16.74 19.88 4.44
CA THR A 44 18.06 20.51 4.21
C THR A 44 17.91 21.89 3.56
N ALA A 45 17.07 22.04 2.55
CA ALA A 45 16.81 23.31 1.90
C ALA A 45 16.20 24.35 2.87
N LEU A 46 15.28 23.96 3.73
CA LEU A 46 14.69 24.82 4.76
C LEU A 46 15.72 25.26 5.80
N SER A 47 16.63 24.36 6.20
CA SER A 47 17.72 24.69 7.12
C SER A 47 18.72 25.65 6.49
N SER A 48 19.10 25.42 5.23
CA SER A 48 20.05 26.27 4.50
C SER A 48 19.50 27.67 4.18
N SER A 49 18.19 27.81 4.02
CA SER A 49 17.51 29.10 3.82
C SER A 49 17.37 29.93 5.11
N GLY A 50 17.75 29.40 6.26
CA GLY A 50 17.59 30.06 7.56
C GLY A 50 16.17 29.98 8.13
N LEU A 51 15.23 29.30 7.47
CA LEU A 51 13.87 29.10 7.97
C LEU A 51 13.83 28.16 9.19
N LEU A 52 14.80 27.25 9.30
CA LEU A 52 14.98 26.39 10.46
C LEU A 52 16.30 26.75 11.15
N SER A 53 16.22 27.05 12.45
CA SER A 53 17.42 27.30 13.25
C SER A 53 18.15 25.99 13.53
N MET A 54 19.47 25.97 13.36
CA MET A 54 20.31 24.80 13.63
C MET A 54 20.43 24.48 15.12
N ASN A 55 20.03 25.41 16.03
CA ASN A 55 20.02 25.22 17.49
C ASN A 55 21.30 24.61 18.09
N GLY A 56 22.45 24.91 17.49
CA GLY A 56 23.75 24.37 17.92
C GLY A 56 24.13 23.01 17.36
N PHE A 57 23.30 22.41 16.51
CA PHE A 57 23.67 21.19 15.77
C PHE A 57 24.61 21.52 14.60
N GLU A 58 25.65 20.71 14.42
CA GLU A 58 26.61 20.88 13.32
C GLU A 58 26.10 20.37 12.00
N HIS A 59 25.31 19.28 12.05
CA HIS A 59 24.76 18.65 10.85
C HIS A 59 23.23 18.67 10.84
N VAL A 60 22.67 18.81 9.65
CA VAL A 60 21.21 18.80 9.42
C VAL A 60 20.57 17.48 9.85
N SER A 61 21.28 16.35 9.67
CA SER A 61 20.85 15.04 10.13
C SER A 61 20.68 14.97 11.66
N ASP A 62 21.56 15.66 12.40
CA ASP A 62 21.53 15.67 13.86
C ASP A 62 20.39 16.54 14.38
N LEU A 63 20.14 17.67 13.71
CA LEU A 63 18.97 18.52 13.98
C LEU A 63 17.67 17.72 13.75
N LEU A 64 17.57 16.98 12.62
CA LEU A 64 16.39 16.17 12.30
C LEU A 64 16.15 15.09 13.34
N ASN A 65 17.20 14.34 13.72
CA ASN A 65 17.07 13.21 14.63
C ASN A 65 17.01 13.63 16.10
N GLY A 66 17.68 14.72 16.46
CA GLY A 66 17.76 15.26 17.82
C GLY A 66 16.52 16.05 18.24
N THR A 67 15.71 16.52 17.28
CA THR A 67 14.48 17.26 17.57
C THR A 67 13.26 16.37 17.37
N PRO A 68 12.53 15.95 18.44
CA PRO A 68 11.42 15.01 18.33
C PRO A 68 10.31 15.45 17.36
N LEU A 69 10.02 16.76 17.30
CA LEU A 69 9.02 17.31 16.38
C LEU A 69 9.41 17.09 14.92
N TYR A 70 10.66 17.43 14.55
CA TYR A 70 11.13 17.28 13.16
C TYR A 70 11.18 15.82 12.75
N LYS A 71 11.69 14.95 13.62
CA LYS A 71 11.69 13.50 13.43
C LYS A 71 10.27 12.96 13.25
N GLY A 72 9.33 13.39 14.08
CA GLY A 72 7.93 12.97 13.98
C GLY A 72 7.27 13.39 12.67
N ILE A 73 7.46 14.63 12.22
CA ILE A 73 6.96 15.13 10.94
C ILE A 73 7.58 14.35 9.77
N TYR A 74 8.87 14.09 9.80
CA TYR A 74 9.58 13.33 8.78
C TYR A 74 9.09 11.87 8.69
N GLN A 75 8.90 11.22 9.83
CA GLN A 75 8.34 9.86 9.88
C GLN A 75 6.89 9.82 9.39
N LEU A 76 6.08 10.81 9.75
CA LEU A 76 4.71 10.94 9.27
C LEU A 76 4.68 11.11 7.75
N TRP A 77 5.52 11.98 7.19
CA TRP A 77 5.66 12.17 5.74
C TRP A 77 5.92 10.85 5.02
N ILE A 78 6.93 10.08 5.46
CA ILE A 78 7.29 8.80 4.83
C ILE A 78 6.13 7.80 4.95
N THR A 79 5.52 7.71 6.14
CA THR A 79 4.38 6.81 6.39
C THR A 79 3.21 7.12 5.47
N LEU A 80 2.91 8.42 5.28
CA LEU A 80 1.85 8.86 4.36
C LEU A 80 2.19 8.52 2.91
N CYS A 81 3.44 8.70 2.46
CA CYS A 81 3.85 8.35 1.10
C CYS A 81 3.69 6.85 0.83
N VAL A 82 4.14 5.99 1.74
CA VAL A 82 3.99 4.53 1.63
C VAL A 82 2.52 4.13 1.72
N GLY A 83 1.75 4.73 2.62
CA GLY A 83 0.31 4.47 2.73
C GLY A 83 -0.46 4.85 1.47
N LEU A 84 -0.17 6.05 0.92
CA LEU A 84 -0.77 6.52 -0.33
C LEU A 84 -0.43 5.62 -1.51
N PHE A 85 0.79 5.08 -1.59
CA PHE A 85 1.16 4.10 -2.59
C PHE A 85 0.16 2.93 -2.62
N TYR A 86 -0.11 2.28 -1.48
CA TYR A 86 -1.08 1.18 -1.42
C TYR A 86 -2.51 1.63 -1.72
N ILE A 87 -2.96 2.74 -1.11
CA ILE A 87 -4.32 3.26 -1.27
C ILE A 87 -4.62 3.56 -2.74
N LEU A 88 -3.70 4.24 -3.44
CA LEU A 88 -3.86 4.59 -4.84
C LEU A 88 -3.93 3.34 -5.72
N PHE A 89 -2.99 2.41 -5.58
CA PHE A 89 -2.99 1.19 -6.38
C PHE A 89 -4.24 0.32 -6.15
N TRP A 90 -4.72 0.23 -4.90
CA TRP A 90 -5.91 -0.55 -4.58
C TRP A 90 -7.21 0.13 -5.04
N SER A 91 -7.27 1.46 -5.04
CA SER A 91 -8.48 2.17 -5.48
C SER A 91 -8.57 2.31 -7.00
N TYR A 92 -7.47 2.61 -7.69
CA TYR A 92 -7.50 2.80 -9.14
C TYR A 92 -7.51 1.50 -9.95
N GLY A 93 -6.65 0.54 -9.60
CA GLY A 93 -6.48 -0.69 -10.37
C GLY A 93 -6.88 -1.97 -9.63
N GLY A 94 -7.13 -1.87 -8.33
CA GLY A 94 -7.36 -3.03 -7.46
C GLY A 94 -6.12 -3.92 -7.30
N GLN A 95 -4.95 -3.51 -7.83
CA GLN A 95 -3.74 -4.30 -7.86
C GLN A 95 -2.51 -3.43 -7.63
N THR A 96 -1.62 -3.85 -6.74
CA THR A 96 -0.24 -3.40 -6.72
C THR A 96 0.58 -4.13 -7.79
N LEU A 97 1.82 -3.72 -8.03
CA LEU A 97 2.70 -4.41 -8.98
C LEU A 97 3.04 -5.83 -8.49
N GLY A 98 3.26 -6.02 -7.18
CA GLY A 98 3.46 -7.34 -6.60
C GLY A 98 2.22 -8.23 -6.74
N MET A 99 1.04 -7.72 -6.44
CA MET A 99 -0.23 -8.43 -6.66
C MET A 99 -0.41 -8.82 -8.12
N ARG A 100 0.00 -7.97 -9.04
CA ARG A 100 -0.09 -8.23 -10.47
C ARG A 100 0.81 -9.38 -10.91
N ALA A 101 2.01 -9.50 -10.38
CA ALA A 101 2.91 -10.63 -10.65
C ALA A 101 2.26 -11.98 -10.25
N TRP A 102 1.44 -11.97 -9.20
CA TRP A 102 0.70 -13.13 -8.70
C TRP A 102 -0.72 -13.24 -9.24
N ARG A 103 -1.13 -12.35 -10.16
CA ARG A 103 -2.48 -12.26 -10.74
C ARG A 103 -3.58 -12.07 -9.69
N LEU A 104 -3.29 -11.28 -8.66
CA LEU A 104 -4.24 -10.96 -7.60
C LEU A 104 -4.90 -9.61 -7.85
N LYS A 105 -6.20 -9.50 -7.57
CA LYS A 105 -6.95 -8.25 -7.59
C LYS A 105 -7.81 -8.13 -6.34
N ILE A 106 -7.83 -6.93 -5.76
CA ILE A 106 -8.76 -6.55 -4.69
C ILE A 106 -10.00 -5.95 -5.34
N GLN A 107 -11.16 -6.40 -4.90
CA GLN A 107 -12.44 -5.92 -5.38
C GLN A 107 -13.52 -6.09 -4.32
N HIS A 108 -14.69 -5.49 -4.53
CA HIS A 108 -15.91 -5.87 -3.84
C HIS A 108 -16.46 -7.20 -4.39
N PRO A 109 -17.31 -7.94 -3.65
CA PRO A 109 -17.90 -9.19 -4.13
C PRO A 109 -18.71 -9.05 -5.44
N ASN A 110 -19.16 -7.85 -5.77
CA ASN A 110 -19.83 -7.53 -7.04
C ASN A 110 -18.85 -7.21 -8.19
N GLY A 111 -17.54 -7.37 -8.00
CA GLY A 111 -16.51 -7.10 -9.00
C GLY A 111 -16.07 -5.64 -9.10
N GLN A 112 -16.69 -4.72 -8.36
CA GLN A 112 -16.34 -3.29 -8.39
C GLN A 112 -15.01 -3.00 -7.68
N SER A 113 -14.31 -1.95 -8.14
CA SER A 113 -13.11 -1.43 -7.50
C SER A 113 -13.41 -0.78 -6.14
N LEU A 114 -12.42 -0.75 -5.25
CA LEU A 114 -12.55 -0.11 -3.95
C LEU A 114 -12.52 1.42 -4.08
N SER A 115 -13.29 2.11 -3.24
CA SER A 115 -13.10 3.54 -3.03
C SER A 115 -11.79 3.80 -2.28
N MET A 116 -11.25 5.03 -2.37
CA MET A 116 -10.05 5.44 -1.60
C MET A 116 -10.25 5.27 -0.08
N ILE A 117 -11.46 5.57 0.41
CA ILE A 117 -11.79 5.43 1.84
C ILE A 117 -11.76 3.95 2.24
N THR A 118 -12.34 3.08 1.44
CA THR A 118 -12.33 1.63 1.69
C THR A 118 -10.90 1.08 1.62
N ALA A 119 -10.09 1.55 0.66
CA ALA A 119 -8.69 1.16 0.54
C ALA A 119 -7.86 1.62 1.75
N ALA A 120 -8.09 2.83 2.27
CA ALA A 120 -7.45 3.33 3.48
C ALA A 120 -7.86 2.52 4.73
N ALA A 121 -9.16 2.25 4.90
CA ALA A 121 -9.63 1.39 5.98
C ALA A 121 -9.00 -0.02 5.89
N ARG A 122 -8.91 -0.56 4.66
CA ARG A 122 -8.27 -1.85 4.40
C ARG A 122 -6.79 -1.86 4.80
N LEU A 123 -6.05 -0.78 4.53
CA LEU A 123 -4.66 -0.64 4.92
C LEU A 123 -4.50 -0.72 6.45
N ILE A 124 -5.36 -0.03 7.20
CA ILE A 124 -5.37 -0.07 8.66
C ILE A 124 -5.65 -1.49 9.16
N TRP A 125 -6.69 -2.15 8.65
CA TRP A 125 -7.08 -3.51 9.07
C TRP A 125 -6.13 -4.60 8.56
N SER A 126 -5.25 -4.30 7.60
CA SER A 126 -4.23 -5.26 7.15
C SER A 126 -3.19 -5.53 8.24
N LEU A 127 -3.05 -4.62 9.21
CA LEU A 127 -2.07 -4.71 10.30
C LEU A 127 -0.68 -5.08 9.77
N LEU A 128 -0.21 -4.37 8.75
CA LEU A 128 1.06 -4.65 8.05
C LEU A 128 1.16 -6.08 7.48
N GLY A 129 0.03 -6.66 7.09
CA GLY A 129 -0.03 -8.00 6.51
C GLY A 129 -0.42 -9.12 7.48
N ILE A 130 -0.37 -8.89 8.80
CA ILE A 130 -0.76 -9.88 9.82
C ILE A 130 -2.21 -10.33 9.66
N GLY A 131 -3.10 -9.42 9.22
CA GLY A 131 -4.51 -9.74 8.94
C GLY A 131 -4.71 -10.88 7.94
N ASN A 132 -3.71 -11.20 7.11
CA ASN A 132 -3.77 -12.34 6.19
C ASN A 132 -3.62 -13.70 6.89
N LEU A 133 -3.10 -13.76 8.12
CA LEU A 133 -3.01 -15.01 8.88
C LEU A 133 -4.41 -15.58 9.19
N TRP A 134 -5.43 -14.72 9.24
CA TRP A 134 -6.81 -15.14 9.44
C TRP A 134 -7.31 -16.13 8.38
N ILE A 135 -6.74 -16.10 7.17
CA ILE A 135 -7.07 -17.02 6.08
C ILE A 135 -6.77 -18.47 6.44
N LEU A 136 -5.78 -18.71 7.29
CA LEU A 136 -5.37 -20.06 7.67
C LEU A 136 -6.43 -20.79 8.53
N ILE A 137 -7.26 -20.02 9.22
CA ILE A 137 -8.35 -20.55 10.08
C ILE A 137 -9.72 -20.28 9.48
N ASN A 138 -9.83 -19.43 8.47
CA ASN A 138 -11.09 -19.11 7.78
C ASN A 138 -11.22 -19.94 6.50
N GLY A 139 -12.19 -20.88 6.48
CA GLY A 139 -12.47 -21.73 5.32
C GLY A 139 -12.85 -20.98 4.05
N ASP A 140 -13.37 -19.75 4.17
CA ASP A 140 -13.79 -18.90 3.02
C ASP A 140 -12.64 -18.17 2.35
N LYS A 141 -11.40 -18.35 2.80
CA LYS A 141 -10.20 -17.65 2.31
C LYS A 141 -10.30 -16.11 2.37
N LEU A 142 -11.03 -15.59 3.35
CA LEU A 142 -11.13 -14.17 3.65
C LEU A 142 -10.14 -13.80 4.74
N ALA A 143 -9.34 -12.75 4.51
CA ALA A 143 -8.47 -12.15 5.51
C ALA A 143 -9.27 -11.22 6.43
N LEU A 144 -8.68 -10.80 7.56
CA LEU A 144 -9.34 -9.87 8.48
C LEU A 144 -9.76 -8.57 7.77
N GLN A 145 -8.86 -7.96 7.01
CA GLN A 145 -9.14 -6.75 6.23
C GLN A 145 -10.22 -6.98 5.16
N ASP A 146 -10.32 -8.19 4.59
CA ASP A 146 -11.37 -8.52 3.60
C ASP A 146 -12.75 -8.43 4.25
N MET A 147 -12.88 -9.01 5.44
CA MET A 147 -14.13 -9.04 6.21
C MET A 147 -14.53 -7.63 6.67
N MET A 148 -13.58 -6.87 7.23
CA MET A 148 -13.85 -5.54 7.79
C MET A 148 -14.23 -4.50 6.73
N THR A 149 -13.74 -4.67 5.49
CA THR A 149 -14.02 -3.72 4.39
C THR A 149 -14.99 -4.27 3.33
N ARG A 150 -15.60 -5.41 3.59
CA ARG A 150 -16.49 -6.10 2.62
C ARG A 150 -15.86 -6.19 1.24
N SER A 151 -14.63 -6.62 1.20
CA SER A 151 -13.85 -6.79 -0.02
C SER A 151 -13.30 -8.21 -0.10
N GLU A 152 -12.72 -8.56 -1.23
CA GLU A 152 -12.07 -9.86 -1.42
C GLU A 152 -10.84 -9.73 -2.31
N VAL A 153 -9.92 -10.68 -2.18
CA VAL A 153 -8.79 -10.82 -3.11
C VAL A 153 -9.03 -12.03 -3.98
N VAL A 154 -9.11 -11.80 -5.28
CA VAL A 154 -9.37 -12.84 -6.27
C VAL A 154 -8.14 -13.12 -7.14
N VAL A 155 -8.13 -14.30 -7.77
CA VAL A 155 -7.08 -14.72 -8.70
C VAL A 155 -7.59 -14.54 -10.12
N LEU A 156 -7.00 -13.61 -10.86
CA LEU A 156 -7.36 -13.32 -12.24
C LEU A 156 -6.87 -14.42 -13.20
N SER A 157 -7.58 -14.61 -14.34
CA SER A 157 -7.06 -15.35 -15.48
C SER A 157 -5.85 -14.61 -16.10
N LYS A 158 -5.10 -15.27 -16.99
CA LYS A 158 -3.98 -14.61 -17.70
C LYS A 158 -4.47 -13.44 -18.56
N GLU A 159 -5.62 -13.60 -19.19
CA GLU A 159 -6.25 -12.62 -20.07
C GLU A 159 -6.72 -11.41 -19.30
N ALA A 160 -7.40 -11.62 -18.16
CA ALA A 160 -7.89 -10.55 -17.30
C ALA A 160 -6.76 -9.73 -16.65
N ASN A 161 -5.57 -10.34 -16.43
CA ASN A 161 -4.42 -9.69 -15.83
C ASN A 161 -3.57 -8.87 -16.83
N GLN A 162 -3.96 -8.75 -18.11
CA GLN A 162 -3.20 -7.96 -19.09
C GLN A 162 -3.30 -6.46 -18.83
N MET A 163 -2.22 -5.69 -19.17
CA MET A 163 -2.12 -4.25 -18.92
C MET A 163 -3.29 -3.44 -19.50
N ARG A 164 -3.76 -3.82 -20.68
CA ARG A 164 -4.90 -3.15 -21.35
C ARG A 164 -6.21 -3.22 -20.54
N ASN A 165 -6.33 -4.16 -19.62
CA ASN A 165 -7.51 -4.39 -18.80
C ASN A 165 -7.38 -3.76 -17.39
N TRP A 166 -6.26 -3.04 -17.12
CA TRP A 166 -6.00 -2.48 -15.78
C TRP A 166 -6.96 -1.34 -15.41
N HIS A 167 -7.43 -0.57 -16.39
CA HIS A 167 -8.42 0.49 -16.20
C HIS A 167 -9.86 0.03 -16.47
N GLY A 168 -10.07 -1.25 -16.63
CA GLY A 168 -11.38 -1.79 -16.86
C GLY A 168 -12.10 -2.04 -15.56
N VAL A 169 -12.63 -0.97 -14.97
CA VAL A 169 -13.95 -1.00 -14.30
C VAL A 169 -14.31 0.37 -13.76
#